data_00ed2e7500424fde501576ab8d9ef5b8
#
_entry.id   00ed2e7500424fde501576ab8d9ef5b8
#
_cell.length_a   1.000
_cell.length_b   1.000
_cell.length_c   1.000
_cell.angle_alpha   90.00
_cell.angle_beta   90.00
_cell.angle_gamma   90.00
#
_symmetry.space_group_name_H-M   'P 1'
#
loop_
_entity.id
_entity.type
_entity.pdbx_description
1 polymer ?
#
loop_
_entity_poly.entity_id
_entity_poly.type
_entity_poly.pdbx_seq_one_letter_code
_entity_poly.pdbx_strand_id
1 'polypeptide(L)'
;MYSLLPKENIFEKGTQLPEFDYHCPMMSLPLAFKTIDITEIENSAYLRPNALAVARWSAVLGKSNKTRIGLAWRGNPNHVKNNMRSIELRELIPQLSRRFDWISLEINPREEEADLMQKCGFIRNFGQEIGDFLSTSALCRNLHAVVSVDTSIAHLAGSIGKQVHLLLPYIPDFRWQHSGRTTHWY
;
A
#
# COMPACT_ATOMS: atom_id res chain seq x y z
N MET A 1 6.54 -1.67 12.23
CA MET A 1 5.39 -2.57 12.00
C MET A 1 5.56 -3.77 12.92
N TYR A 2 4.58 -4.10 13.73
CA TYR A 2 4.66 -5.30 14.57
C TYR A 2 4.39 -6.51 13.70
N SER A 3 5.26 -7.52 13.81
CA SER A 3 5.06 -8.80 13.18
C SER A 3 3.85 -9.50 13.81
N LEU A 4 3.10 -10.22 13.00
CA LEU A 4 2.04 -11.12 13.47
C LEU A 4 2.61 -12.37 14.16
N LEU A 5 3.89 -12.62 13.94
CA LEU A 5 4.62 -13.74 14.51
C LEU A 5 5.71 -13.21 15.45
N PRO A 6 6.06 -13.96 16.51
CA PRO A 6 7.25 -13.72 17.31
C PRO A 6 8.49 -13.61 16.39
N LYS A 7 9.41 -12.72 16.74
CA LYS A 7 10.58 -12.44 15.89
C LYS A 7 11.44 -13.69 15.67
N GLU A 8 11.53 -14.56 16.66
CA GLU A 8 12.22 -15.83 16.62
C GLU A 8 11.62 -16.84 15.63
N ASN A 9 10.42 -16.63 15.16
CA ASN A 9 9.73 -17.46 14.17
C ASN A 9 9.84 -16.89 12.72
N ILE A 10 10.65 -15.85 12.54
CA ILE A 10 10.82 -15.19 11.24
C ILE A 10 12.28 -15.33 10.82
N PHE A 11 12.50 -16.01 9.70
CA PHE A 11 13.82 -16.29 9.15
C PHE A 11 14.02 -15.55 7.84
N GLU A 12 15.16 -14.91 7.67
CA GLU A 12 15.52 -14.28 6.41
C GLU A 12 15.86 -15.35 5.36
N LYS A 13 15.55 -15.05 4.10
CA LYS A 13 15.86 -15.94 2.99
C LYS A 13 17.38 -16.16 2.92
N GLY A 14 17.80 -17.45 2.95
CA GLY A 14 19.21 -17.86 2.90
C GLY A 14 19.83 -18.11 4.26
N THR A 15 19.12 -17.89 5.36
CA THR A 15 19.55 -18.33 6.69
C THR A 15 19.26 -19.81 6.90
N GLN A 16 20.01 -20.43 7.84
CA GLN A 16 19.72 -21.80 8.26
C GLN A 16 18.38 -21.84 8.98
N LEU A 17 17.48 -22.71 8.52
CA LEU A 17 16.19 -22.95 9.15
C LEU A 17 16.33 -23.95 10.30
N PRO A 18 15.49 -23.87 11.35
CA PRO A 18 15.37 -24.92 12.33
C PRO A 18 14.80 -26.20 11.69
N GLU A 19 14.86 -27.32 12.39
CA GLU A 19 14.18 -28.53 11.97
C GLU A 19 12.66 -28.29 11.92
N PHE A 20 12.00 -28.85 10.92
CA PHE A 20 10.56 -28.75 10.72
C PHE A 20 10.01 -30.03 10.09
N ASP A 21 8.79 -30.42 10.44
CA ASP A 21 8.13 -31.60 9.89
C ASP A 21 7.45 -31.33 8.56
N TYR A 22 6.92 -30.12 8.36
CA TYR A 22 6.16 -29.73 7.17
C TYR A 22 6.55 -28.33 6.71
N HIS A 23 6.45 -28.11 5.41
CA HIS A 23 6.53 -26.77 4.84
C HIS A 23 5.40 -26.57 3.82
N CYS A 24 4.96 -25.33 3.69
CA CYS A 24 3.92 -24.96 2.72
C CYS A 24 4.25 -23.59 2.13
N PRO A 25 4.33 -23.46 0.79
CA PRO A 25 4.40 -22.15 0.17
C PRO A 25 3.19 -21.29 0.57
N MET A 26 3.41 -20.01 0.85
CA MET A 26 2.34 -19.10 1.32
C MET A 26 1.12 -19.11 0.39
N MET A 27 1.34 -19.12 -0.93
CA MET A 27 0.26 -19.15 -1.92
C MET A 27 -0.53 -20.47 -1.93
N SER A 28 -0.02 -21.52 -1.29
CA SER A 28 -0.68 -22.82 -1.18
C SER A 28 -1.41 -23.01 0.15
N LEU A 29 -1.33 -22.05 1.06
CA LEU A 29 -2.02 -22.12 2.36
C LEU A 29 -3.53 -22.33 2.23
N PRO A 30 -4.27 -21.63 1.35
CA PRO A 30 -5.71 -21.86 1.20
C PRO A 30 -6.03 -23.31 0.82
N LEU A 31 -5.22 -23.91 -0.07
CA LEU A 31 -5.37 -25.32 -0.44
C LEU A 31 -5.11 -26.25 0.75
N ALA A 32 -4.03 -25.98 1.51
CA ALA A 32 -3.65 -26.78 2.68
C ALA A 32 -4.73 -26.72 3.77
N PHE A 33 -5.35 -25.57 3.96
CA PHE A 33 -6.44 -25.35 4.92
C PHE A 33 -7.83 -25.68 4.36
N LYS A 34 -7.91 -26.16 3.08
CA LYS A 34 -9.17 -26.47 2.39
C LYS A 34 -10.13 -25.27 2.34
N THR A 35 -9.60 -24.06 2.28
CA THR A 35 -10.39 -22.84 2.11
C THR A 35 -11.01 -22.86 0.70
N ILE A 36 -12.31 -22.89 0.64
CA ILE A 36 -13.08 -22.97 -0.63
C ILE A 36 -13.61 -21.60 -1.01
N ASP A 37 -14.02 -20.80 -0.01
CA ASP A 37 -14.62 -19.50 -0.22
C ASP A 37 -13.76 -18.41 0.43
N ILE A 38 -13.58 -17.29 -0.27
CA ILE A 38 -12.82 -16.13 0.22
C ILE A 38 -13.46 -15.51 1.49
N THR A 39 -14.76 -15.71 1.69
CA THR A 39 -15.49 -15.24 2.86
C THR A 39 -15.09 -15.97 4.16
N GLU A 40 -14.42 -17.12 4.05
CA GLU A 40 -13.85 -17.85 5.19
C GLU A 40 -12.59 -17.12 5.74
N ILE A 41 -12.02 -16.19 4.96
CA ILE A 41 -10.85 -15.42 5.38
C ILE A 41 -11.32 -14.16 6.08
N GLU A 42 -10.91 -14.00 7.34
CA GLU A 42 -11.22 -12.79 8.08
C GLU A 42 -10.54 -11.56 7.42
N ASN A 43 -11.34 -10.55 7.11
CA ASN A 43 -10.93 -9.31 6.45
C ASN A 43 -10.67 -8.15 7.42
N SER A 44 -10.17 -8.44 8.60
CA SER A 44 -9.84 -7.43 9.60
C SER A 44 -8.44 -6.83 9.38
N ALA A 45 -8.24 -5.61 9.91
CA ALA A 45 -6.91 -5.00 9.93
C ALA A 45 -5.97 -5.80 10.84
N TYR A 46 -4.96 -6.43 10.26
CA TYR A 46 -4.04 -7.30 10.97
C TYR A 46 -2.64 -6.69 11.19
N LEU A 47 -2.29 -5.61 10.51
CA LEU A 47 -1.03 -4.90 10.75
C LEU A 47 -1.24 -3.66 11.61
N ARG A 48 -0.30 -3.42 12.52
CA ARG A 48 -0.30 -2.24 13.41
C ARG A 48 0.97 -1.43 13.18
N PRO A 49 0.87 -0.20 12.64
CA PRO A 49 2.01 0.69 12.52
C PRO A 49 2.58 1.05 13.88
N ASN A 50 3.89 1.26 13.94
CA ASN A 50 4.58 1.68 15.15
C ASN A 50 4.09 3.07 15.60
N ALA A 51 3.67 3.21 16.87
CA ALA A 51 3.08 4.43 17.39
C ALA A 51 4.04 5.65 17.35
N LEU A 52 5.34 5.44 17.60
CA LEU A 52 6.33 6.52 17.52
C LEU A 52 6.52 7.00 16.07
N ALA A 53 6.55 6.08 15.10
CA ALA A 53 6.60 6.43 13.69
C ALA A 53 5.34 7.19 13.24
N VAL A 54 4.16 6.79 13.73
CA VAL A 54 2.89 7.49 13.46
C VAL A 54 2.94 8.91 14.02
N ALA A 55 3.40 9.10 15.25
CA ALA A 55 3.54 10.42 15.87
C ALA A 55 4.54 11.30 15.11
N ARG A 56 5.68 10.73 14.68
CA ARG A 56 6.67 11.44 13.84
C ARG A 56 6.04 11.94 12.55
N TRP A 57 5.32 11.08 11.84
CA TRP A 57 4.63 11.46 10.59
C TRP A 57 3.53 12.50 10.83
N SER A 58 2.82 12.40 11.96
CA SER A 58 1.85 13.43 12.34
C SER A 58 2.50 14.82 12.47
N ALA A 59 3.68 14.89 13.09
CA ALA A 59 4.44 16.14 13.21
C ALA A 59 4.93 16.65 11.85
N VAL A 60 5.48 15.77 10.99
CA VAL A 60 5.96 16.11 9.64
C VAL A 60 4.82 16.63 8.76
N LEU A 61 3.67 15.98 8.80
CA LEU A 61 2.50 16.41 8.03
C LEU A 61 1.92 17.74 8.53
N GLY A 62 2.11 18.07 9.81
CA GLY A 62 1.59 19.28 10.43
C GLY A 62 0.06 19.29 10.53
N LYS A 63 -0.52 20.46 10.78
CA LYS A 63 -1.98 20.65 10.81
C LYS A 63 -2.50 20.90 9.39
N SER A 64 -3.65 20.34 9.06
CA SER A 64 -4.38 20.61 7.82
C SER A 64 -5.87 20.60 8.08
N ASN A 65 -6.59 21.56 7.50
CA ASN A 65 -8.06 21.59 7.51
C ASN A 65 -8.68 20.77 6.36
N LYS A 66 -7.81 20.20 5.49
CA LYS A 66 -8.24 19.36 4.36
C LYS A 66 -8.15 17.90 4.72
N THR A 67 -9.01 17.10 4.13
CA THR A 67 -8.91 15.62 4.16
C THR A 67 -7.63 15.19 3.44
N ARG A 68 -6.77 14.44 4.12
CA ARG A 68 -5.52 13.92 3.57
C ARG A 68 -5.76 12.62 2.85
N ILE A 69 -5.30 12.54 1.61
CA ILE A 69 -5.43 11.35 0.78
C ILE A 69 -4.05 10.96 0.25
N GLY A 70 -3.67 9.71 0.47
CA GLY A 70 -2.46 9.14 -0.13
C GLY A 70 -2.67 8.81 -1.59
N LEU A 71 -1.65 9.01 -2.41
CA LEU A 71 -1.69 8.73 -3.84
C LEU A 71 -0.50 7.87 -4.26
N ALA A 72 -0.78 6.70 -4.85
CA ALA A 72 0.21 5.83 -5.49
C ALA A 72 -0.27 5.48 -6.90
N TRP A 73 0.45 5.95 -7.92
CA TRP A 73 0.01 5.88 -9.32
C TRP A 73 0.79 4.88 -10.16
N ARG A 74 1.84 4.29 -9.61
CA ARG A 74 2.63 3.29 -10.31
C ARG A 74 3.13 2.19 -9.39
N GLY A 75 3.47 1.05 -9.96
CA GLY A 75 4.07 -0.08 -9.27
C GLY A 75 5.59 -0.14 -9.48
N ASN A 76 6.20 -1.24 -9.03
CA ASN A 76 7.61 -1.51 -9.24
C ASN A 76 7.92 -1.57 -10.75
N PRO A 77 8.84 -0.74 -11.28
CA PRO A 77 9.18 -0.70 -12.70
C PRO A 77 9.72 -2.03 -13.24
N ASN A 78 10.32 -2.85 -12.38
CA ASN A 78 10.86 -4.17 -12.77
C ASN A 78 9.77 -5.27 -12.87
N HIS A 79 8.52 -4.94 -12.57
CA HIS A 79 7.44 -5.92 -12.68
C HIS A 79 6.93 -6.00 -14.13
N VAL A 80 6.85 -7.22 -14.69
CA VAL A 80 6.50 -7.48 -16.11
C VAL A 80 5.21 -6.77 -16.56
N LYS A 81 4.20 -6.68 -15.69
CA LYS A 81 2.91 -6.03 -15.99
C LYS A 81 2.81 -4.59 -15.47
N ASN A 82 3.93 -3.94 -15.16
CA ASN A 82 3.88 -2.62 -14.52
C ASN A 82 3.24 -1.55 -15.42
N ASN A 83 3.54 -1.57 -16.71
CA ASN A 83 2.96 -0.66 -17.69
C ASN A 83 1.44 -0.78 -17.85
N MET A 84 0.86 -1.95 -17.54
CA MET A 84 -0.59 -2.19 -17.65
C MET A 84 -1.38 -1.67 -16.44
N ARG A 85 -0.72 -1.46 -15.29
CA ARG A 85 -1.36 -1.05 -14.04
C ARG A 85 -0.94 0.33 -13.56
N SER A 86 0.12 0.90 -14.13
CA SER A 86 0.59 2.24 -13.78
C SER A 86 -0.13 3.30 -14.61
N ILE A 87 -0.36 4.45 -14.01
CA ILE A 87 -0.97 5.62 -14.64
C ILE A 87 0.07 6.73 -14.61
N GLU A 88 0.21 7.46 -15.70
CA GLU A 88 1.12 8.61 -15.71
C GLU A 88 0.57 9.74 -14.84
N LEU A 89 1.41 10.29 -13.97
CA LEU A 89 0.99 11.33 -13.02
C LEU A 89 0.38 12.55 -13.72
N ARG A 90 0.87 12.89 -14.92
CA ARG A 90 0.34 13.98 -15.74
C ARG A 90 -1.14 13.80 -16.13
N GLU A 91 -1.58 12.54 -16.26
CA GLU A 91 -2.97 12.21 -16.61
C GLU A 91 -3.87 12.21 -15.35
N LEU A 92 -3.31 11.90 -14.18
CA LEU A 92 -4.04 11.92 -12.91
C LEU A 92 -4.26 13.34 -12.39
N ILE A 93 -3.28 14.21 -12.46
CA ILE A 93 -3.34 15.56 -11.87
C ILE A 93 -4.63 16.32 -12.25
N PRO A 94 -5.09 16.33 -13.51
CA PRO A 94 -6.33 17.01 -13.89
C PRO A 94 -7.59 16.43 -13.25
N GLN A 95 -7.55 15.18 -12.80
CA GLN A 95 -8.67 14.47 -12.18
C GLN A 95 -8.70 14.67 -10.67
N LEU A 96 -7.63 15.16 -10.07
CA LEU A 96 -7.52 15.31 -8.62
C LEU A 96 -8.16 16.62 -8.14
N SER A 97 -9.07 16.50 -7.18
CA SER A 97 -9.70 17.68 -6.58
C SER A 97 -8.75 18.42 -5.63
N ARG A 98 -8.58 19.71 -5.82
CA ARG A 98 -7.75 20.57 -4.95
C ARG A 98 -8.34 20.81 -3.55
N ARG A 99 -9.53 20.28 -3.27
CA ARG A 99 -10.13 20.32 -1.93
C ARG A 99 -9.43 19.40 -0.94
N PHE A 100 -8.70 18.39 -1.44
CA PHE A 100 -7.95 17.44 -0.63
C PHE A 100 -6.48 17.86 -0.47
N ASP A 101 -5.86 17.38 0.59
CA ASP A 101 -4.41 17.43 0.83
C ASP A 101 -3.82 16.10 0.34
N TRP A 102 -3.28 16.12 -0.89
CA TRP A 102 -2.75 14.92 -1.53
C TRP A 102 -1.32 14.66 -1.10
N ILE A 103 -1.04 13.42 -0.69
CA ILE A 103 0.26 12.97 -0.20
C ILE A 103 0.77 11.88 -1.14
N SER A 104 1.90 12.13 -1.81
CA SER A 104 2.57 11.10 -2.60
C SER A 104 3.06 9.98 -1.68
N LEU A 105 2.77 8.74 -2.07
CA LEU A 105 3.29 7.52 -1.43
C LEU A 105 4.42 6.87 -2.24
N GLU A 106 4.86 7.52 -3.32
CA GLU A 106 6.01 7.09 -4.10
C GLU A 106 7.31 7.39 -3.36
N ILE A 107 8.14 6.37 -3.13
CA ILE A 107 9.42 6.50 -2.41
C ILE A 107 10.45 7.23 -3.28
N ASN A 108 10.52 6.88 -4.56
CA ASN A 108 11.46 7.45 -5.53
C ASN A 108 10.69 7.93 -6.76
N PRO A 109 10.00 9.08 -6.70
CA PRO A 109 9.36 9.64 -7.88
C PRO A 109 10.43 9.98 -8.94
N ARG A 110 10.08 9.83 -10.22
CA ARG A 110 10.95 10.27 -11.31
C ARG A 110 11.12 11.78 -11.22
N GLU A 111 12.20 12.31 -11.77
CA GLU A 111 12.47 13.75 -11.79
C GLU A 111 11.30 14.53 -12.39
N GLU A 112 10.78 14.09 -13.53
CA GLU A 112 9.60 14.70 -14.18
C GLU A 112 8.33 14.65 -13.29
N GLU A 113 8.15 13.60 -12.48
CA GLU A 113 7.02 13.47 -11.55
C GLU A 113 7.18 14.44 -10.36
N ALA A 114 8.41 14.58 -9.83
CA ALA A 114 8.72 15.55 -8.80
C ALA A 114 8.47 16.99 -9.27
N ASP A 115 8.88 17.32 -10.49
CA ASP A 115 8.62 18.60 -11.15
C ASP A 115 7.11 18.85 -11.33
N LEU A 116 6.35 17.83 -11.76
CA LEU A 116 4.91 17.93 -11.90
C LEU A 116 4.21 18.20 -10.56
N MET A 117 4.63 17.50 -9.50
CA MET A 117 4.10 17.72 -8.15
C MET A 117 4.41 19.12 -7.65
N GLN A 118 5.62 19.62 -7.89
CA GLN A 118 6.01 20.98 -7.54
C GLN A 118 5.19 22.02 -8.32
N LYS A 119 5.05 21.85 -9.61
CA LYS A 119 4.29 22.78 -10.48
C LYS A 119 2.80 22.81 -10.15
N CYS A 120 2.20 21.66 -9.85
CA CYS A 120 0.77 21.62 -9.49
C CYS A 120 0.49 22.21 -8.08
N GLY A 121 1.45 22.13 -7.16
CA GLY A 121 1.46 22.78 -5.84
C GLY A 121 0.46 22.24 -4.81
N PHE A 122 -0.27 21.15 -5.12
CA PHE A 122 -1.26 20.56 -4.20
C PHE A 122 -1.03 19.07 -3.89
N ILE A 123 0.03 18.47 -4.44
CA ILE A 123 0.50 17.13 -4.10
C ILE A 123 1.81 17.28 -3.33
N ARG A 124 1.83 16.85 -2.08
CA ARG A 124 3.02 16.90 -1.23
C ARG A 124 3.86 15.66 -1.45
N ASN A 125 5.15 15.85 -1.70
CA ASN A 125 6.09 14.77 -1.91
C ASN A 125 7.00 14.60 -0.69
N PHE A 126 7.06 13.39 -0.16
CA PHE A 126 7.91 12.98 0.97
C PHE A 126 8.77 11.77 0.60
N GLY A 127 9.03 11.55 -0.69
CA GLY A 127 9.71 10.34 -1.16
C GLY A 127 11.06 10.09 -0.48
N GLN A 128 11.81 11.15 -0.17
CA GLN A 128 13.11 11.05 0.52
C GLN A 128 12.98 10.68 2.00
N GLU A 129 11.86 11.03 2.66
CA GLU A 129 11.58 10.73 4.06
C GLU A 129 10.95 9.35 4.27
N ILE A 130 10.39 8.77 3.22
CA ILE A 130 9.79 7.43 3.24
C ILE A 130 10.90 6.41 3.00
N GLY A 131 11.42 5.78 4.06
CA GLY A 131 12.54 4.84 3.93
C GLY A 131 12.11 3.41 3.61
N ASP A 132 11.02 2.94 4.22
CA ASP A 132 10.59 1.54 4.17
C ASP A 132 9.07 1.38 4.38
N PHE A 133 8.60 0.12 4.37
CA PHE A 133 7.18 -0.19 4.64
C PHE A 133 6.73 0.18 6.06
N LEU A 134 7.63 0.20 7.03
CA LEU A 134 7.31 0.64 8.39
C LEU A 134 6.96 2.13 8.39
N SER A 135 7.79 2.95 7.74
CA SER A 135 7.57 4.38 7.56
C SER A 135 6.31 4.64 6.72
N THR A 136 6.14 3.92 5.60
CA THR A 136 4.96 4.02 4.73
C THR A 136 3.68 3.70 5.49
N SER A 137 3.67 2.64 6.30
CA SER A 137 2.49 2.25 7.10
C SER A 137 2.11 3.33 8.12
N ALA A 138 3.12 3.93 8.75
CA ALA A 138 2.93 5.01 9.71
C ALA A 138 2.42 6.31 9.03
N LEU A 139 2.92 6.62 7.84
CA LEU A 139 2.39 7.70 7.01
C LEU A 139 0.92 7.43 6.65
N CYS A 140 0.61 6.25 6.10
CA CYS A 140 -0.75 5.85 5.75
C CYS A 140 -1.71 5.93 6.95
N ARG A 141 -1.26 5.64 8.17
CA ARG A 141 -2.09 5.76 9.38
C ARG A 141 -2.58 7.19 9.61
N ASN A 142 -1.82 8.20 9.21
CA ASN A 142 -2.14 9.62 9.32
C ASN A 142 -3.05 10.15 8.17
N LEU A 143 -3.38 9.31 7.21
CA LEU A 143 -4.26 9.66 6.09
C LEU A 143 -5.70 9.26 6.38
N HIS A 144 -6.66 9.84 5.66
CA HIS A 144 -8.06 9.47 5.72
C HIS A 144 -8.35 8.29 4.78
N ALA A 145 -7.79 8.33 3.58
CA ALA A 145 -7.91 7.28 2.58
C ALA A 145 -6.64 7.20 1.73
N VAL A 146 -6.53 6.13 0.95
CA VAL A 146 -5.46 5.94 -0.04
C VAL A 146 -6.10 5.66 -1.39
N VAL A 147 -5.65 6.35 -2.43
CA VAL A 147 -5.93 6.06 -3.83
C VAL A 147 -4.67 5.42 -4.41
N SER A 148 -4.77 4.22 -4.91
CA SER A 148 -3.60 3.46 -5.37
C SER A 148 -3.93 2.59 -6.57
N VAL A 149 -2.99 2.46 -7.49
CA VAL A 149 -3.01 1.36 -8.45
C VAL A 149 -2.72 0.03 -7.74
N ASP A 150 -2.87 -1.11 -8.42
CA ASP A 150 -2.56 -2.43 -7.85
C ASP A 150 -1.06 -2.57 -7.52
N THR A 151 -0.69 -2.21 -6.31
CA THR A 151 0.69 -2.24 -5.80
C THR A 151 0.71 -2.61 -4.31
N SER A 152 1.89 -2.90 -3.79
CA SER A 152 2.13 -3.19 -2.37
C SER A 152 1.60 -2.10 -1.43
N ILE A 153 1.49 -0.86 -1.88
CA ILE A 153 0.90 0.26 -1.10
C ILE A 153 -0.59 0.01 -0.83
N ALA A 154 -1.35 -0.46 -1.83
CA ALA A 154 -2.76 -0.80 -1.66
C ALA A 154 -2.94 -1.89 -0.59
N HIS A 155 -2.14 -2.95 -0.68
CA HIS A 155 -2.16 -4.04 0.30
C HIS A 155 -1.75 -3.59 1.70
N LEU A 156 -0.68 -2.79 1.80
CA LEU A 156 -0.23 -2.24 3.08
C LEU A 156 -1.30 -1.34 3.72
N ALA A 157 -1.90 -0.45 2.94
CA ALA A 157 -2.94 0.43 3.45
C ALA A 157 -4.18 -0.34 3.91
N GLY A 158 -4.63 -1.34 3.13
CA GLY A 158 -5.73 -2.22 3.51
C GLY A 158 -5.43 -3.00 4.78
N SER A 159 -4.24 -3.63 4.88
CA SER A 159 -3.86 -4.44 6.04
C SER A 159 -3.75 -3.66 7.36
N ILE A 160 -3.60 -2.34 7.33
CA ILE A 160 -3.69 -1.47 8.51
C ILE A 160 -5.08 -0.86 8.73
N GLY A 161 -6.08 -1.30 7.97
CA GLY A 161 -7.48 -0.87 8.07
C GLY A 161 -7.74 0.52 7.50
N LYS A 162 -6.97 0.96 6.49
CA LYS A 162 -7.28 2.18 5.76
C LYS A 162 -8.25 1.92 4.63
N GLN A 163 -9.16 2.87 4.42
CA GLN A 163 -9.96 2.88 3.21
C GLN A 163 -9.05 3.05 1.99
N VAL A 164 -9.14 2.11 1.05
CA VAL A 164 -8.38 2.13 -0.19
C VAL A 164 -9.32 2.22 -1.37
N HIS A 165 -9.08 3.21 -2.24
CA HIS A 165 -9.69 3.30 -3.55
C HIS A 165 -8.69 2.77 -4.57
N LEU A 166 -8.98 1.60 -5.11
CA LEU A 166 -8.08 0.89 -5.99
C LEU A 166 -8.38 1.21 -7.45
N LEU A 167 -7.36 1.67 -8.16
CA LEU A 167 -7.40 1.93 -9.60
C LEU A 167 -6.92 0.67 -10.31
N LEU A 168 -7.84 -0.05 -10.93
CA LEU A 168 -7.57 -1.33 -11.57
C LEU A 168 -7.45 -1.18 -13.08
N PRO A 169 -6.57 -1.95 -13.73
CA PRO A 169 -6.60 -2.10 -15.18
C PRO A 169 -7.88 -2.83 -15.62
N TYR A 170 -8.20 -2.73 -16.91
CA TYR A 170 -9.37 -3.41 -17.48
C TYR A 170 -9.37 -4.93 -17.23
N ILE A 171 -8.21 -5.55 -17.20
CA ILE A 171 -8.03 -6.95 -16.79
C ILE A 171 -7.25 -6.94 -15.47
N PRO A 172 -7.95 -6.97 -14.32
CA PRO A 172 -7.31 -6.95 -13.01
C PRO A 172 -6.67 -8.31 -12.67
N ASP A 173 -5.85 -8.32 -11.65
CA ASP A 173 -5.39 -9.56 -11.02
C ASP A 173 -6.57 -10.31 -10.39
N PHE A 174 -6.52 -11.64 -10.37
CA PHE A 174 -7.59 -12.50 -9.85
C PHE A 174 -8.05 -12.14 -8.43
N ARG A 175 -7.16 -11.59 -7.60
CA ARG A 175 -7.46 -11.14 -6.23
C ARG A 175 -8.55 -10.08 -6.17
N TRP A 176 -8.64 -9.26 -7.20
CA TRP A 176 -9.59 -8.13 -7.22
C TRP A 176 -10.94 -8.48 -7.83
N GLN A 177 -11.06 -9.69 -8.42
CA GLN A 177 -12.25 -10.16 -9.14
C GLN A 177 -12.58 -9.28 -10.36
N HIS A 178 -13.50 -9.75 -11.21
CA HIS A 178 -13.92 -9.03 -12.41
C HIS A 178 -15.20 -8.21 -12.19
N SER A 179 -15.84 -8.36 -11.04
CA SER A 179 -17.10 -7.68 -10.71
C SER A 179 -17.12 -7.27 -9.23
N GLY A 180 -17.93 -6.26 -8.92
CA GLY A 180 -18.05 -5.75 -7.56
C GLY A 180 -17.37 -4.40 -7.38
N ARG A 181 -17.60 -3.80 -6.21
CA ARG A 181 -17.02 -2.49 -5.81
C ARG A 181 -16.15 -2.58 -4.57
N THR A 182 -16.09 -3.74 -3.96
CA THR A 182 -15.33 -4.02 -2.74
C THR A 182 -14.58 -5.32 -2.88
N THR A 183 -13.53 -5.50 -2.10
CA THR A 183 -12.78 -6.74 -1.99
C THR A 183 -12.96 -7.35 -0.60
N HIS A 184 -12.84 -8.66 -0.51
CA HIS A 184 -12.85 -9.39 0.77
C HIS A 184 -11.48 -9.47 1.44
N TRP A 185 -10.43 -8.94 0.81
CA TRP A 185 -9.07 -9.03 1.37
C TRP A 185 -8.80 -8.07 2.53
N TYR A 186 -9.54 -6.91 2.62
CA TYR A 186 -9.30 -5.86 3.61
C TYR A 186 -10.62 -5.19 3.99
#